data_4b1c8e8354396192d3db1908428166e7
#
_entry.id   4b1c8e8354396192d3db1908428166e7
#
_cell.length_a   1.000
_cell.length_b   1.000
_cell.length_c   1.000
_cell.angle_alpha   90.00
_cell.angle_beta   90.00
_cell.angle_gamma   90.00
#
_symmetry.space_group_name_H-M   'P 1'
#
loop_
_entity.id
_entity.type
_entity.pdbx_description
1 polymer ?
#
loop_
_entity_poly.entity_id
_entity_poly.type
_entity_poly.pdbx_seq_one_letter_code
_entity_poly.pdbx_strand_id
1 'polypeptide(L)'
;MTSAEHLAGKFGQLPMSAKHLVLAALLVVLCACGKTDNKPAAPPDKSDSQVLTLTAAEISSLGLTTQTAQAASYRGEIKGYGTIVALDTIAQADADFMSAQAAAAQSRAAAARARFLFVGQNGAVSREAMEVAQSKADVDQAALALARRKTEALFGRDAPWEKAASRAAIMARLSSGRTVLVRVSFPLGGVSQRPAQLVISRLGVGAHRWTATTVWDAPSDPEFPGPGYLALLDGSDLAQNEHVTASVPAGAALSGVTVPANAVVYSEDQAWVFVEQAPGRYLRLPIDTQKATEGGYFAGVDAGIRPGQRVVVNGAGLLLARQRNPGTEPEE
;
A
#
# COMPACT_ATOMS: atom_id res chain seq x y z
N MET A 1 -36.17 15.53 -46.31
CA MET A 1 -36.53 16.95 -46.14
C MET A 1 -35.48 17.51 -45.19
N THR A 2 -34.58 18.14 -45.82
CA THR A 2 -34.09 19.53 -45.76
C THR A 2 -33.20 19.76 -44.57
N SER A 3 -31.89 19.82 -44.84
CA SER A 3 -31.12 21.03 -45.23
C SER A 3 -30.89 21.92 -44.02
N ALA A 4 -29.77 22.46 -43.72
CA ALA A 4 -28.56 22.91 -44.43
C ALA A 4 -27.59 23.36 -43.33
N GLU A 5 -26.32 23.10 -43.44
CA GLU A 5 -25.30 23.99 -44.01
C GLU A 5 -24.91 25.18 -43.15
N HIS A 6 -23.66 25.21 -42.84
CA HIS A 6 -22.64 26.19 -43.21
C HIS A 6 -22.34 27.27 -42.16
N LEU A 7 -21.13 27.31 -41.65
CA LEU A 7 -20.19 28.37 -42.00
C LEU A 7 -18.80 28.10 -41.41
N ALA A 8 -17.90 28.00 -42.34
CA ALA A 8 -16.46 28.03 -42.19
C ALA A 8 -15.94 29.48 -42.01
N GLY A 9 -14.78 29.65 -41.41
CA GLY A 9 -13.96 30.83 -41.43
C GLY A 9 -12.72 30.60 -40.54
N LYS A 10 -11.65 30.09 -41.02
CA LYS A 10 -10.53 30.66 -41.82
C LYS A 10 -10.02 31.98 -41.27
N PHE A 11 -8.76 32.00 -41.08
CA PHE A 11 -7.70 33.02 -41.03
C PHE A 11 -6.88 32.85 -39.76
N GLY A 12 -5.56 32.74 -39.73
CA GLY A 12 -4.60 32.90 -40.80
C GLY A 12 -3.23 32.79 -40.14
N GLN A 13 -2.36 32.06 -40.72
CA GLN A 13 -0.93 32.12 -40.48
C GLN A 13 -0.41 33.48 -40.99
N LEU A 14 0.65 34.01 -40.37
CA LEU A 14 1.79 34.61 -41.06
C LEU A 14 2.80 35.21 -40.08
N PRO A 15 4.00 35.64 -40.54
CA PRO A 15 5.24 35.02 -40.08
C PRO A 15 6.27 36.04 -39.54
N MET A 16 7.45 35.50 -39.23
CA MET A 16 8.76 36.14 -39.01
C MET A 16 9.01 37.51 -39.69
N SER A 17 9.70 38.41 -38.97
CA SER A 17 10.77 39.29 -39.47
C SER A 17 11.39 40.04 -38.28
N ALA A 18 12.62 39.78 -37.82
CA ALA A 18 13.91 40.25 -38.38
C ALA A 18 14.14 41.75 -38.31
N LYS A 19 15.21 42.11 -37.62
CA LYS A 19 16.03 43.32 -37.73
C LYS A 19 15.55 44.58 -37.00
N HIS A 20 16.33 45.01 -36.02
CA HIS A 20 17.14 46.24 -36.13
C HIS A 20 18.24 46.23 -35.06
N LEU A 21 19.37 46.05 -35.55
CA LEU A 21 20.71 46.49 -35.21
C LEU A 21 20.80 48.02 -35.33
N VAL A 22 21.76 48.61 -34.64
CA VAL A 22 22.38 49.98 -34.76
C VAL A 22 22.25 50.74 -33.43
N LEU A 23 23.31 50.91 -32.79
CA LEU A 23 24.52 51.74 -32.87
C LEU A 23 24.53 52.85 -31.85
N ALA A 24 25.55 52.96 -31.19
CA ALA A 24 26.56 54.03 -30.93
C ALA A 24 26.46 54.56 -29.50
N ALA A 25 27.41 54.63 -28.83
CA ALA A 25 28.81 55.03 -28.81
C ALA A 25 29.07 55.83 -27.54
N LEU A 26 30.10 55.47 -26.85
CA LEU A 26 31.15 56.29 -26.30
C LEU A 26 30.78 57.46 -25.37
N LEU A 27 31.08 57.29 -24.08
CA LEU A 27 31.70 58.37 -23.30
C LEU A 27 32.62 57.77 -22.23
N VAL A 28 33.91 57.84 -22.46
CA VAL A 28 35.00 57.62 -21.53
C VAL A 28 35.13 58.86 -20.67
N VAL A 29 35.06 58.72 -19.36
CA VAL A 29 35.69 59.65 -18.42
C VAL A 29 36.42 58.82 -17.35
N LEU A 30 37.75 58.94 -17.42
CA LEU A 30 38.68 58.53 -16.37
C LEU A 30 38.41 59.33 -15.09
N CYS A 31 38.32 58.66 -13.97
CA CYS A 31 38.84 59.17 -12.72
C CYS A 31 39.45 58.01 -11.92
N ALA A 32 40.72 58.11 -11.68
CA ALA A 32 41.57 57.21 -10.95
C ALA A 32 41.40 57.37 -9.43
N CYS A 33 41.88 56.35 -8.74
CA CYS A 33 42.31 56.29 -7.34
C CYS A 33 41.32 55.71 -6.32
N GLY A 34 41.75 54.56 -5.78
CA GLY A 34 41.27 54.04 -4.51
C GLY A 34 41.24 52.53 -4.48
N LYS A 35 42.41 51.85 -4.39
CA LYS A 35 42.52 50.46 -3.94
C LYS A 35 41.98 50.35 -2.52
N THR A 36 40.83 49.74 -2.38
CA THR A 36 40.50 49.02 -1.18
C THR A 36 40.09 47.62 -1.64
N ASP A 37 40.96 46.65 -1.37
CA ASP A 37 40.69 45.24 -1.52
C ASP A 37 39.56 44.84 -0.55
N ASN A 38 38.33 45.03 -0.99
CA ASN A 38 37.16 44.47 -0.32
C ASN A 38 36.78 43.20 -1.09
N LYS A 39 37.50 42.09 -0.81
CA LYS A 39 37.08 40.77 -1.21
C LYS A 39 35.70 40.54 -0.62
N PRO A 40 34.65 40.31 -1.42
CA PRO A 40 33.37 39.95 -0.87
C PRO A 40 33.58 38.66 -0.02
N ALA A 41 33.25 38.76 1.26
CA ALA A 41 33.18 37.57 2.10
C ALA A 41 32.23 36.57 1.42
N ALA A 42 32.72 35.39 1.10
CA ALA A 42 31.89 34.31 0.64
C ALA A 42 30.75 34.14 1.65
N PRO A 43 29.49 33.88 1.20
CA PRO A 43 28.42 33.59 2.12
C PRO A 43 28.87 32.44 3.03
N PRO A 44 28.60 32.49 4.34
CA PRO A 44 28.99 31.42 5.24
C PRO A 44 28.39 30.13 4.72
N ASP A 45 29.23 29.12 4.50
CA ASP A 45 28.84 27.79 4.08
C ASP A 45 27.83 27.29 5.12
N LYS A 46 26.59 27.06 4.70
CA LYS A 46 25.51 26.53 5.58
C LYS A 46 25.85 25.18 6.19
N SER A 47 26.94 24.53 5.74
CA SER A 47 27.46 23.27 6.26
C SER A 47 28.17 23.42 7.59
N ASP A 48 28.81 24.55 7.89
CA ASP A 48 29.56 24.72 9.15
C ASP A 48 28.65 24.91 10.37
N SER A 49 27.43 25.42 10.22
CA SER A 49 26.45 25.58 11.29
C SER A 49 25.80 24.25 11.74
N GLN A 50 26.00 23.15 11.01
CA GLN A 50 25.44 21.85 11.31
C GLN A 50 26.39 20.92 12.09
N VAL A 51 27.67 21.26 12.17
CA VAL A 51 28.69 20.45 12.85
C VAL A 51 28.96 21.03 14.24
N LEU A 52 28.81 20.21 15.26
CA LEU A 52 29.14 20.55 16.64
C LEU A 52 30.43 19.81 17.04
N THR A 53 31.41 20.55 17.57
CA THR A 53 32.66 19.96 18.10
C THR A 53 32.64 20.08 19.61
N LEU A 54 32.90 18.96 20.31
CA LEU A 54 32.91 18.83 21.76
C LEU A 54 34.23 18.21 22.24
N THR A 55 34.67 18.64 23.39
CA THR A 55 35.79 18.02 24.11
C THR A 55 35.34 16.72 24.79
N ALA A 56 36.30 15.87 25.18
CA ALA A 56 36.01 14.64 25.91
C ALA A 56 35.33 14.90 27.27
N ALA A 57 35.69 16.01 27.93
CA ALA A 57 35.05 16.42 29.20
C ALA A 57 33.58 16.79 29.00
N GLU A 58 33.25 17.57 27.95
CA GLU A 58 31.88 17.93 27.60
C GLU A 58 31.05 16.73 27.21
N ILE A 59 31.59 15.77 26.44
CA ILE A 59 30.90 14.53 26.07
C ILE A 59 30.50 13.76 27.34
N SER A 60 31.42 13.68 28.31
CA SER A 60 31.17 12.99 29.58
C SER A 60 30.13 13.74 30.43
N SER A 61 30.24 15.07 30.56
CA SER A 61 29.30 15.87 31.33
C SER A 61 27.87 15.87 30.77
N LEU A 62 27.74 15.83 29.43
CA LEU A 62 26.45 15.72 28.75
C LEU A 62 25.89 14.29 28.72
N GLY A 63 26.64 13.29 29.22
CA GLY A 63 26.21 11.89 29.22
C GLY A 63 25.91 11.34 27.83
N LEU A 64 26.66 11.79 26.81
CA LEU A 64 26.41 11.37 25.43
C LEU A 64 26.74 9.90 25.24
N THR A 65 25.78 9.16 24.72
CA THR A 65 26.00 7.78 24.27
C THR A 65 25.63 7.64 22.80
N THR A 66 26.37 6.80 22.11
CA THR A 66 26.15 6.55 20.67
C THR A 66 25.90 5.07 20.44
N GLN A 67 25.11 4.79 19.40
CA GLN A 67 24.85 3.44 18.92
C GLN A 67 25.19 3.36 17.44
N THR A 68 25.72 2.21 17.00
CA THR A 68 26.05 1.98 15.59
C THR A 68 24.78 1.81 14.78
N ALA A 69 24.64 2.59 13.70
CA ALA A 69 23.56 2.46 12.74
C ALA A 69 23.66 1.14 11.98
N GLN A 70 22.64 0.29 12.11
CA GLN A 70 22.59 -1.01 11.47
C GLN A 70 22.09 -0.89 10.04
N ALA A 71 22.69 -1.66 9.12
CA ALA A 71 22.18 -1.77 7.76
C ALA A 71 20.75 -2.29 7.76
N ALA A 72 19.89 -1.65 6.98
CA ALA A 72 18.48 -2.00 6.87
C ALA A 72 18.00 -1.89 5.43
N SER A 73 16.95 -2.63 5.13
CA SER A 73 16.18 -2.49 3.90
C SER A 73 14.77 -2.08 4.25
N TYR A 74 14.25 -1.09 3.57
CA TYR A 74 12.89 -0.60 3.72
C TYR A 74 12.11 -0.76 2.43
N ARG A 75 10.89 -1.25 2.52
CA ARG A 75 9.96 -1.28 1.41
C ARG A 75 8.67 -0.61 1.84
N GLY A 76 8.22 0.36 1.07
CA GLY A 76 6.94 1.00 1.31
C GLY A 76 5.81 -0.03 1.30
N GLU A 77 4.71 0.28 1.97
CA GLU A 77 3.51 -0.55 2.00
C GLU A 77 2.31 0.29 1.62
N ILE A 78 1.46 -0.24 0.75
CA ILE A 78 0.12 0.29 0.53
C ILE A 78 -0.77 -0.36 1.55
N LYS A 79 -1.43 0.44 2.38
CA LYS A 79 -2.34 -0.03 3.42
C LYS A 79 -3.78 -0.05 2.93
N GLY A 80 -4.48 -1.08 3.30
CA GLY A 80 -5.91 -1.27 3.12
C GLY A 80 -6.56 -1.73 4.43
N TYR A 81 -7.88 -1.81 4.42
CA TYR A 81 -8.67 -2.26 5.55
C TYR A 81 -9.49 -3.47 5.15
N GLY A 82 -9.77 -4.33 6.10
CA GLY A 82 -10.54 -5.52 5.83
C GLY A 82 -11.31 -6.02 7.03
N THR A 83 -12.12 -7.04 6.77
CA THR A 83 -12.93 -7.71 7.78
C THR A 83 -12.89 -9.22 7.53
N ILE A 84 -12.85 -9.99 8.60
CA ILE A 84 -12.99 -11.44 8.53
C ILE A 84 -14.45 -11.76 8.21
N VAL A 85 -14.66 -12.46 7.10
CA VAL A 85 -15.99 -12.84 6.64
C VAL A 85 -16.61 -13.88 7.61
N ALA A 86 -17.85 -13.62 8.00
CA ALA A 86 -18.56 -14.54 8.89
C ALA A 86 -18.80 -15.92 8.23
N LEU A 87 -18.61 -16.97 8.99
CA LEU A 87 -18.72 -18.34 8.50
C LEU A 87 -20.15 -18.68 8.06
N ASP A 88 -21.17 -18.15 8.72
CA ASP A 88 -22.58 -18.32 8.37
C ASP A 88 -22.87 -17.85 6.95
N THR A 89 -22.35 -16.67 6.54
CA THR A 89 -22.50 -16.14 5.18
C THR A 89 -21.90 -17.09 4.14
N ILE A 90 -20.74 -17.67 4.43
CA ILE A 90 -20.08 -18.62 3.55
C ILE A 90 -20.85 -19.92 3.48
N ALA A 91 -21.25 -20.46 4.63
CA ALA A 91 -21.97 -21.72 4.75
C ALA A 91 -23.34 -21.66 4.08
N GLN A 92 -24.09 -20.55 4.24
CA GLN A 92 -25.40 -20.36 3.60
C GLN A 92 -25.25 -20.31 2.07
N ALA A 93 -24.31 -19.55 1.54
CA ALA A 93 -24.08 -19.46 0.10
C ALA A 93 -23.67 -20.81 -0.51
N ASP A 94 -22.84 -21.57 0.22
CA ASP A 94 -22.42 -22.93 -0.18
C ASP A 94 -23.61 -23.91 -0.17
N ALA A 95 -24.43 -23.89 0.86
CA ALA A 95 -25.62 -24.74 0.99
C ALA A 95 -26.65 -24.45 -0.11
N ASP A 96 -26.93 -23.16 -0.38
CA ASP A 96 -27.84 -22.76 -1.46
C ASP A 96 -27.36 -23.25 -2.83
N PHE A 97 -26.06 -23.10 -3.11
CA PHE A 97 -25.47 -23.56 -4.35
C PHE A 97 -25.53 -25.09 -4.49
N MET A 98 -25.15 -25.83 -3.44
CA MET A 98 -25.16 -27.30 -3.46
C MET A 98 -26.57 -27.86 -3.59
N SER A 99 -27.55 -27.28 -2.91
CA SER A 99 -28.95 -27.64 -3.01
C SER A 99 -29.49 -27.43 -4.43
N ALA A 100 -29.26 -26.24 -5.02
CA ALA A 100 -29.66 -25.96 -6.40
C ALA A 100 -28.97 -26.86 -7.42
N GLN A 101 -27.69 -27.20 -7.21
CA GLN A 101 -26.94 -28.13 -8.05
C GLN A 101 -27.53 -29.53 -8.03
N ALA A 102 -27.87 -30.05 -6.84
CA ALA A 102 -28.47 -31.36 -6.68
C ALA A 102 -29.86 -31.42 -7.35
N ALA A 103 -30.71 -30.41 -7.12
CA ALA A 103 -32.05 -30.33 -7.74
C ALA A 103 -31.95 -30.29 -9.29
N ALA A 104 -31.07 -29.45 -9.85
CA ALA A 104 -30.85 -29.37 -11.30
C ALA A 104 -30.31 -30.67 -11.89
N ALA A 105 -29.42 -31.39 -11.18
CA ALA A 105 -28.94 -32.69 -11.62
C ALA A 105 -30.06 -33.74 -11.64
N GLN A 106 -30.89 -33.78 -10.60
CA GLN A 106 -32.01 -34.72 -10.48
C GLN A 106 -33.05 -34.47 -11.57
N SER A 107 -33.52 -33.22 -11.75
CA SER A 107 -34.56 -32.89 -12.71
C SER A 107 -34.08 -33.08 -14.15
N ARG A 108 -32.82 -32.75 -14.45
CA ARG A 108 -32.23 -33.02 -15.76
C ARG A 108 -32.21 -34.51 -16.10
N ALA A 109 -31.84 -35.35 -15.13
CA ALA A 109 -31.86 -36.80 -15.29
C ALA A 109 -33.30 -37.32 -15.49
N ALA A 110 -34.29 -36.76 -14.78
CA ALA A 110 -35.71 -37.10 -14.93
C ALA A 110 -36.23 -36.69 -16.34
N ALA A 111 -35.95 -35.49 -16.80
CA ALA A 111 -36.30 -35.02 -18.11
C ALA A 111 -35.69 -35.88 -19.24
N ALA A 112 -34.42 -36.24 -19.07
CA ALA A 112 -33.75 -37.13 -20.04
C ALA A 112 -34.42 -38.48 -20.13
N ARG A 113 -34.79 -39.10 -18.97
CA ARG A 113 -35.55 -40.37 -18.94
C ARG A 113 -36.92 -40.25 -19.56
N ALA A 114 -37.70 -39.18 -19.21
CA ALA A 114 -39.01 -38.95 -19.77
C ALA A 114 -38.96 -38.79 -21.31
N ARG A 115 -37.99 -38.02 -21.81
CA ARG A 115 -37.76 -37.87 -23.26
C ARG A 115 -37.42 -39.19 -23.94
N PHE A 116 -36.55 -40.02 -23.36
CA PHE A 116 -36.17 -41.33 -23.90
C PHE A 116 -37.39 -42.25 -24.00
N LEU A 117 -38.25 -42.30 -22.95
CA LEU A 117 -39.45 -43.11 -22.91
C LEU A 117 -40.52 -42.65 -23.89
N PHE A 118 -40.65 -41.32 -24.10
CA PHE A 118 -41.61 -40.74 -25.03
C PHE A 118 -41.21 -41.05 -26.49
N VAL A 119 -39.92 -40.85 -26.86
CA VAL A 119 -39.44 -40.99 -28.23
C VAL A 119 -39.08 -42.46 -28.59
N GLY A 120 -38.41 -43.19 -27.65
CA GLY A 120 -37.80 -44.46 -27.95
C GLY A 120 -38.67 -45.70 -27.63
N GLN A 121 -39.73 -45.56 -26.84
CA GLN A 121 -40.61 -46.65 -26.38
C GLN A 121 -42.09 -46.47 -26.74
N ASN A 122 -42.36 -46.05 -27.96
CA ASN A 122 -43.73 -45.90 -28.51
C ASN A 122 -44.70 -45.16 -27.57
N GLY A 123 -44.25 -44.11 -26.91
CA GLY A 123 -45.09 -43.29 -26.05
C GLY A 123 -45.38 -43.92 -24.67
N ALA A 124 -44.42 -44.63 -24.08
CA ALA A 124 -44.55 -45.18 -22.72
C ALA A 124 -44.82 -44.14 -21.62
N VAL A 125 -44.63 -42.84 -21.97
CA VAL A 125 -45.10 -41.70 -21.16
C VAL A 125 -45.83 -40.73 -22.04
N SER A 126 -46.81 -39.98 -21.46
CA SER A 126 -47.56 -38.96 -22.20
C SER A 126 -46.68 -37.75 -22.59
N ARG A 127 -47.08 -37.02 -23.61
CA ARG A 127 -46.45 -35.75 -24.00
C ARG A 127 -46.42 -34.79 -22.82
N GLU A 128 -47.54 -34.67 -22.12
CA GLU A 128 -47.66 -33.81 -20.94
C GLU A 128 -46.65 -34.16 -19.86
N ALA A 129 -46.47 -35.45 -19.53
CA ALA A 129 -45.49 -35.93 -18.55
C ALA A 129 -44.04 -35.56 -18.95
N MET A 130 -43.72 -35.68 -20.26
CA MET A 130 -42.42 -35.24 -20.77
C MET A 130 -42.25 -33.75 -20.66
N GLU A 131 -43.26 -32.95 -21.05
CA GLU A 131 -43.21 -31.48 -20.98
C GLU A 131 -43.09 -30.97 -19.53
N VAL A 132 -43.81 -31.59 -18.57
CA VAL A 132 -43.69 -31.28 -17.14
C VAL A 132 -42.28 -31.59 -16.62
N ALA A 133 -41.68 -32.73 -17.00
CA ALA A 133 -40.32 -33.05 -16.59
C ALA A 133 -39.30 -32.09 -17.18
N GLN A 134 -39.50 -31.67 -18.43
CA GLN A 134 -38.65 -30.66 -19.09
C GLN A 134 -38.75 -29.29 -18.40
N SER A 135 -39.99 -28.82 -18.19
CA SER A 135 -40.24 -27.56 -17.48
C SER A 135 -39.61 -27.51 -16.11
N LYS A 136 -39.69 -28.62 -15.34
CA LYS A 136 -39.02 -28.75 -14.03
C LYS A 136 -37.51 -28.64 -14.15
N ALA A 137 -36.91 -29.28 -15.15
CA ALA A 137 -35.48 -29.21 -15.37
C ALA A 137 -35.05 -27.77 -15.72
N ASP A 138 -35.85 -27.03 -16.52
CA ASP A 138 -35.52 -25.67 -16.89
C ASP A 138 -35.63 -24.72 -15.68
N VAL A 139 -36.63 -24.89 -14.81
CA VAL A 139 -36.76 -24.14 -13.55
C VAL A 139 -35.57 -24.38 -12.62
N ASP A 140 -35.21 -25.65 -12.40
CA ASP A 140 -34.10 -25.97 -11.50
C ASP A 140 -32.74 -25.53 -12.08
N GLN A 141 -32.60 -25.56 -13.40
CA GLN A 141 -31.41 -25.00 -14.07
C GLN A 141 -31.31 -23.48 -13.89
N ALA A 142 -32.43 -22.76 -13.96
CA ALA A 142 -32.48 -21.33 -13.70
C ALA A 142 -32.16 -21.01 -12.21
N ALA A 143 -32.65 -21.84 -11.28
CA ALA A 143 -32.33 -21.74 -9.86
C ALA A 143 -30.83 -21.96 -9.60
N LEU A 144 -30.20 -22.95 -10.23
CA LEU A 144 -28.76 -23.16 -10.15
C LEU A 144 -27.97 -21.97 -10.69
N ALA A 145 -28.38 -21.45 -11.83
CA ALA A 145 -27.75 -20.25 -12.41
C ALA A 145 -27.86 -19.02 -11.50
N LEU A 146 -28.98 -18.87 -10.79
CA LEU A 146 -29.15 -17.82 -9.80
C LEU A 146 -28.24 -18.02 -8.58
N ALA A 147 -28.19 -19.24 -8.04
CA ALA A 147 -27.35 -19.57 -6.89
C ALA A 147 -25.86 -19.33 -7.23
N ARG A 148 -25.43 -19.72 -8.43
CA ARG A 148 -24.08 -19.45 -8.93
C ARG A 148 -23.78 -17.94 -8.98
N ARG A 149 -24.67 -17.13 -9.56
CA ARG A 149 -24.49 -15.67 -9.62
C ARG A 149 -24.44 -15.04 -8.23
N LYS A 150 -25.24 -15.51 -7.27
CA LYS A 150 -25.18 -15.06 -5.88
C LYS A 150 -23.81 -15.35 -5.25
N THR A 151 -23.29 -16.57 -5.44
CA THR A 151 -21.96 -16.95 -4.93
C THR A 151 -20.85 -16.10 -5.58
N GLU A 152 -20.92 -15.87 -6.89
CA GLU A 152 -19.97 -15.00 -7.61
C GLU A 152 -20.07 -13.53 -7.16
N ALA A 153 -21.29 -13.05 -6.84
CA ALA A 153 -21.49 -11.69 -6.32
C ALA A 153 -20.96 -11.51 -4.90
N LEU A 154 -20.91 -12.55 -4.08
CA LEU A 154 -20.36 -12.51 -2.71
C LEU A 154 -18.84 -12.69 -2.69
N PHE A 155 -18.34 -13.67 -3.45
CA PHE A 155 -16.97 -14.16 -3.31
C PHE A 155 -16.11 -13.97 -4.57
N GLY A 156 -16.62 -13.31 -5.62
CA GLY A 156 -15.89 -13.15 -6.88
C GLY A 156 -15.91 -14.41 -7.74
N ARG A 157 -15.48 -14.25 -8.99
CA ARG A 157 -15.50 -15.33 -10.00
C ARG A 157 -14.35 -16.32 -9.85
N ASP A 158 -13.20 -15.85 -9.35
CA ASP A 158 -11.96 -16.63 -9.25
C ASP A 158 -11.80 -17.32 -7.90
N ALA A 159 -12.90 -17.51 -7.16
CA ALA A 159 -12.84 -18.16 -5.87
C ALA A 159 -12.25 -19.60 -5.97
N PRO A 160 -11.32 -19.99 -5.09
CA PRO A 160 -10.55 -21.23 -5.23
C PRO A 160 -11.37 -22.53 -5.03
N TRP A 161 -12.66 -22.40 -4.73
CA TRP A 161 -13.58 -23.53 -4.49
C TRP A 161 -14.53 -23.85 -5.65
N GLU A 162 -14.24 -23.44 -6.88
CA GLU A 162 -15.05 -23.82 -8.04
C GLU A 162 -15.11 -25.33 -8.27
N LYS A 163 -14.00 -26.05 -8.02
CA LYS A 163 -13.93 -27.50 -8.13
C LYS A 163 -14.45 -28.15 -6.84
N ALA A 164 -15.30 -29.19 -6.97
CA ALA A 164 -15.93 -29.87 -5.84
C ALA A 164 -14.94 -30.35 -4.78
N ALA A 165 -13.82 -30.95 -5.18
CA ALA A 165 -12.80 -31.44 -4.25
C ALA A 165 -12.13 -30.30 -3.45
N SER A 166 -11.78 -29.19 -4.12
CA SER A 166 -11.20 -28.02 -3.47
C SER A 166 -12.21 -27.36 -2.53
N ARG A 167 -13.50 -27.29 -2.95
CA ARG A 167 -14.58 -26.75 -2.14
C ARG A 167 -14.71 -27.46 -0.80
N ALA A 168 -14.86 -28.80 -0.83
CA ALA A 168 -15.02 -29.59 0.39
C ALA A 168 -13.84 -29.41 1.37
N ALA A 169 -12.61 -29.39 0.85
CA ALA A 169 -11.42 -29.18 1.65
C ALA A 169 -11.36 -27.78 2.28
N ILE A 170 -11.69 -26.74 1.50
CA ILE A 170 -11.69 -25.35 1.99
C ILE A 170 -12.80 -25.15 3.03
N MET A 171 -14.02 -25.64 2.77
CA MET A 171 -15.14 -25.53 3.71
C MET A 171 -14.83 -26.24 5.03
N ALA A 172 -14.19 -27.41 5.00
CA ALA A 172 -13.76 -28.12 6.21
C ALA A 172 -12.71 -27.33 7.01
N ARG A 173 -11.81 -26.60 6.34
CA ARG A 173 -10.81 -25.75 7.01
C ARG A 173 -11.43 -24.48 7.59
N LEU A 174 -12.36 -23.85 6.89
CA LEU A 174 -13.12 -22.69 7.35
C LEU A 174 -14.00 -23.05 8.55
N SER A 175 -14.76 -24.16 8.48
CA SER A 175 -15.64 -24.60 9.56
C SER A 175 -14.89 -25.04 10.82
N SER A 176 -13.66 -25.55 10.68
CA SER A 176 -12.80 -25.89 11.82
C SER A 176 -12.04 -24.71 12.41
N GLY A 177 -12.17 -23.49 11.84
CA GLY A 177 -11.44 -22.31 12.27
C GLY A 177 -9.94 -22.31 11.94
N ARG A 178 -9.44 -23.34 11.21
CA ARG A 178 -8.02 -23.40 10.79
C ARG A 178 -7.67 -22.38 9.70
N THR A 179 -8.66 -21.93 8.97
CA THR A 179 -8.57 -20.93 7.91
C THR A 179 -9.68 -19.93 8.10
N VAL A 180 -9.42 -18.68 7.86
CA VAL A 180 -10.43 -17.62 7.78
C VAL A 180 -10.44 -16.99 6.38
N LEU A 181 -11.60 -16.50 5.97
CA LEU A 181 -11.75 -15.72 4.75
C LEU A 181 -11.69 -14.24 5.12
N VAL A 182 -10.76 -13.53 4.52
CA VAL A 182 -10.58 -12.08 4.73
C VAL A 182 -11.03 -11.34 3.49
N ARG A 183 -11.88 -10.33 3.65
CA ARG A 183 -12.19 -9.35 2.61
C ARG A 183 -11.43 -8.06 2.91
N VAL A 184 -10.68 -7.56 1.95
CA VAL A 184 -9.89 -6.33 2.09
C VAL A 184 -10.19 -5.36 0.95
N SER A 185 -10.13 -4.07 1.24
CA SER A 185 -10.28 -2.98 0.27
C SER A 185 -9.09 -2.03 0.38
N PHE A 186 -8.59 -1.57 -0.75
CA PHE A 186 -7.47 -0.63 -0.84
C PHE A 186 -7.95 0.70 -1.41
N PRO A 187 -7.27 1.81 -1.09
CA PRO A 187 -7.56 3.11 -1.67
C PRO A 187 -7.44 3.10 -3.20
N LEU A 188 -8.21 3.96 -3.86
CA LEU A 188 -8.12 4.18 -5.31
C LEU A 188 -6.68 4.57 -5.70
N GLY A 189 -6.17 3.95 -6.77
CA GLY A 189 -4.81 4.19 -7.26
C GLY A 189 -3.70 3.53 -6.44
N GLY A 190 -4.01 2.92 -5.29
CA GLY A 190 -3.03 2.28 -4.44
C GLY A 190 -2.46 0.99 -5.05
N VAL A 191 -3.33 0.06 -5.40
CA VAL A 191 -2.95 -1.25 -5.94
C VAL A 191 -3.48 -1.35 -7.36
N SER A 192 -2.57 -1.49 -8.34
CA SER A 192 -2.92 -1.53 -9.77
C SER A 192 -3.10 -2.94 -10.32
N GLN A 193 -2.58 -3.95 -9.63
CA GLN A 193 -2.66 -5.36 -10.04
C GLN A 193 -2.96 -6.23 -8.84
N ARG A 194 -3.57 -7.40 -9.06
CA ARG A 194 -3.80 -8.40 -8.02
C ARG A 194 -2.50 -8.74 -7.30
N PRO A 195 -2.41 -8.52 -5.99
CA PRO A 195 -1.21 -8.87 -5.22
C PRO A 195 -1.06 -10.39 -5.13
N ALA A 196 0.18 -10.88 -5.23
CA ALA A 196 0.48 -12.30 -5.05
C ALA A 196 0.30 -12.75 -3.59
N GLN A 197 0.43 -11.81 -2.65
CA GLN A 197 0.25 -12.04 -1.22
C GLN A 197 -0.26 -10.77 -0.53
N LEU A 198 -0.97 -10.97 0.57
CA LEU A 198 -1.42 -9.90 1.46
C LEU A 198 -0.83 -10.16 2.85
N VAL A 199 -0.30 -9.10 3.47
CA VAL A 199 0.04 -9.13 4.88
C VAL A 199 -1.14 -8.59 5.65
N ILE A 200 -1.71 -9.40 6.51
CA ILE A 200 -2.87 -9.08 7.35
C ILE A 200 -2.38 -8.87 8.77
N SER A 201 -2.86 -7.85 9.44
CA SER A 201 -2.57 -7.61 10.86
C SER A 201 -3.81 -7.13 11.60
N ARG A 202 -3.89 -7.49 12.88
CA ARG A 202 -4.88 -6.96 13.80
C ARG A 202 -4.71 -5.46 13.95
N LEU A 203 -5.78 -4.73 14.20
CA LEU A 203 -5.70 -3.31 14.52
C LEU A 203 -4.97 -3.11 15.86
N GLY A 204 -4.00 -2.20 15.90
CA GLY A 204 -3.25 -1.88 17.12
C GLY A 204 -1.74 -1.83 16.93
N VAL A 205 -1.04 -1.36 17.98
CA VAL A 205 0.43 -1.26 18.00
C VAL A 205 1.02 -2.63 18.35
N GLY A 206 2.06 -3.07 17.61
CA GLY A 206 2.74 -4.33 17.87
C GLY A 206 1.92 -5.58 17.51
N ALA A 207 0.88 -5.41 16.69
CA ALA A 207 -0.01 -6.51 16.29
C ALA A 207 0.73 -7.59 15.50
N HIS A 208 0.37 -8.83 15.79
CA HIS A 208 0.83 -9.99 15.02
C HIS A 208 0.47 -9.84 13.54
N ARG A 209 1.35 -10.32 12.65
CA ARG A 209 1.19 -10.23 11.19
C ARG A 209 1.11 -11.64 10.60
N TRP A 210 0.16 -11.85 9.72
CA TRP A 210 -0.02 -13.09 8.97
C TRP A 210 0.10 -12.81 7.47
N THR A 211 0.53 -13.79 6.71
CA THR A 211 0.64 -13.67 5.26
C THR A 211 -0.35 -14.61 4.58
N ALA A 212 -1.25 -14.04 3.80
CA ALA A 212 -2.15 -14.78 2.92
C ALA A 212 -1.56 -14.85 1.51
N THR A 213 -1.43 -16.07 0.97
CA THR A 213 -0.89 -16.33 -0.38
C THR A 213 -1.95 -16.73 -1.40
N THR A 214 -3.15 -17.10 -0.93
CA THR A 214 -4.30 -17.35 -1.82
C THR A 214 -5.16 -16.11 -1.87
N VAL A 215 -4.99 -15.32 -2.93
CA VAL A 215 -5.63 -14.01 -3.10
C VAL A 215 -6.35 -13.96 -4.45
N TRP A 216 -7.57 -13.43 -4.47
CA TRP A 216 -8.33 -13.20 -5.71
C TRP A 216 -9.16 -11.92 -5.60
N ASP A 217 -9.71 -11.47 -6.74
CA ASP A 217 -10.48 -10.23 -6.82
C ASP A 217 -11.83 -10.37 -6.11
N ALA A 218 -12.11 -9.46 -5.20
CA ALA A 218 -13.43 -9.33 -4.58
C ALA A 218 -14.38 -8.54 -5.50
N PRO A 219 -15.69 -8.79 -5.41
CA PRO A 219 -16.68 -7.90 -5.99
C PRO A 219 -16.53 -6.47 -5.43
N SER A 220 -16.87 -5.47 -6.25
CA SER A 220 -16.82 -4.06 -5.84
C SER A 220 -17.63 -3.83 -4.57
N ASP A 221 -17.07 -3.04 -3.66
CA ASP A 221 -17.74 -2.62 -2.45
C ASP A 221 -18.29 -1.20 -2.67
N PRO A 222 -19.62 -0.98 -2.54
CA PRO A 222 -20.19 0.35 -2.72
C PRO A 222 -19.77 1.35 -1.64
N GLU A 223 -19.39 0.87 -0.45
CA GLU A 223 -18.97 1.73 0.67
C GLU A 223 -17.49 2.13 0.59
N PHE A 224 -16.67 1.30 -0.06
CA PHE A 224 -15.23 1.53 -0.19
C PHE A 224 -14.82 1.56 -1.67
N PRO A 225 -14.78 2.76 -2.29
CA PRO A 225 -14.31 2.88 -3.66
C PRO A 225 -12.83 2.51 -3.76
N GLY A 226 -12.52 1.48 -4.53
CA GLY A 226 -11.16 0.99 -4.72
C GLY A 226 -11.13 -0.49 -5.04
N PRO A 227 -9.95 -1.05 -5.36
CA PRO A 227 -9.82 -2.47 -5.60
C PRO A 227 -10.01 -3.26 -4.31
N GLY A 228 -10.89 -4.27 -4.38
CA GLY A 228 -11.11 -5.21 -3.30
C GLY A 228 -10.51 -6.58 -3.62
N TYR A 229 -10.04 -7.27 -2.59
CA TYR A 229 -9.52 -8.63 -2.67
C TYR A 229 -10.09 -9.50 -1.58
N LEU A 230 -10.21 -10.78 -1.88
CA LEU A 230 -10.49 -11.83 -0.92
C LEU A 230 -9.25 -12.70 -0.76
N ALA A 231 -9.00 -13.17 0.46
CA ALA A 231 -7.86 -14.02 0.74
C ALA A 231 -8.19 -15.09 1.77
N LEU A 232 -7.62 -16.28 1.59
CA LEU A 232 -7.61 -17.33 2.62
C LEU A 232 -6.39 -17.17 3.50
N LEU A 233 -6.62 -17.08 4.79
CA LEU A 233 -5.58 -16.93 5.80
C LEU A 233 -5.59 -18.13 6.73
N ASP A 234 -4.47 -18.86 6.76
CA ASP A 234 -4.29 -20.05 7.57
C ASP A 234 -3.61 -19.74 8.91
N GLY A 235 -3.98 -20.47 9.94
CA GLY A 235 -3.28 -20.47 11.22
C GLY A 235 -3.38 -19.15 11.99
N SER A 236 -4.42 -18.34 11.72
CA SER A 236 -4.69 -17.12 12.48
C SER A 236 -5.63 -17.38 13.65
N ASP A 237 -5.55 -16.52 14.68
CA ASP A 237 -6.46 -16.46 15.81
C ASP A 237 -7.49 -15.34 15.67
N LEU A 238 -7.70 -14.85 14.44
CA LEU A 238 -8.65 -13.79 14.11
C LEU A 238 -10.09 -14.29 14.24
N ALA A 239 -10.92 -13.47 14.87
CA ALA A 239 -12.35 -13.79 15.05
C ALA A 239 -13.17 -13.39 13.82
N GLN A 240 -14.32 -14.05 13.64
CA GLN A 240 -15.29 -13.65 12.62
C GLN A 240 -15.77 -12.23 12.86
N ASN A 241 -15.97 -11.47 11.78
CA ASN A 241 -16.31 -10.03 11.79
C ASN A 241 -15.24 -9.13 12.42
N GLU A 242 -14.06 -9.64 12.76
CA GLU A 242 -12.96 -8.83 13.25
C GLU A 242 -12.43 -7.93 12.13
N HIS A 243 -12.23 -6.65 12.46
CA HIS A 243 -11.60 -5.69 11.55
C HIS A 243 -10.08 -5.84 11.59
N VAL A 244 -9.48 -5.82 10.43
CA VAL A 244 -8.04 -5.99 10.24
C VAL A 244 -7.47 -4.92 9.31
N THR A 245 -6.16 -4.71 9.38
CA THR A 245 -5.43 -3.98 8.35
C THR A 245 -4.80 -4.97 7.38
N ALA A 246 -4.75 -4.59 6.13
CA ALA A 246 -4.04 -5.32 5.10
C ALA A 246 -2.93 -4.43 4.53
N SER A 247 -1.80 -5.03 4.16
CA SER A 247 -0.76 -4.30 3.45
C SER A 247 -0.18 -5.10 2.29
N VAL A 248 0.21 -4.37 1.26
CA VAL A 248 0.91 -4.89 0.09
C VAL A 248 2.23 -4.15 -0.04
N PRO A 249 3.36 -4.84 -0.22
CA PRO A 249 4.62 -4.17 -0.48
C PRO A 249 4.55 -3.32 -1.76
N ALA A 250 4.99 -2.07 -1.66
CA ALA A 250 4.97 -1.11 -2.76
C ALA A 250 6.37 -0.63 -3.11
N GLY A 251 6.61 -0.44 -4.41
CA GLY A 251 7.89 0.07 -4.89
C GLY A 251 9.06 -0.91 -4.75
N ALA A 252 10.25 -0.43 -5.07
CA ALA A 252 11.50 -1.17 -4.88
C ALA A 252 11.95 -1.13 -3.41
N ALA A 253 12.68 -2.14 -2.98
CA ALA A 253 13.34 -2.10 -1.69
C ALA A 253 14.43 -1.02 -1.69
N LEU A 254 14.42 -0.15 -0.69
CA LEU A 254 15.40 0.90 -0.48
C LEU A 254 16.45 0.37 0.51
N SER A 255 17.72 0.59 0.20
CA SER A 255 18.82 0.29 1.11
C SER A 255 19.14 1.51 1.98
N GLY A 256 19.48 1.29 3.23
CA GLY A 256 19.79 2.34 4.19
C GLY A 256 20.15 1.79 5.55
N VAL A 257 19.79 2.52 6.60
CA VAL A 257 20.04 2.15 7.99
C VAL A 257 18.81 2.32 8.85
N THR A 258 18.73 1.59 9.95
CA THR A 258 17.77 1.87 11.03
C THR A 258 18.40 2.83 12.03
N VAL A 259 17.72 3.92 12.32
CA VAL A 259 18.05 4.91 13.35
C VAL A 259 17.11 4.67 14.52
N PRO A 260 17.62 4.42 15.74
CA PRO A 260 16.78 4.20 16.91
C PRO A 260 15.85 5.39 17.20
N ALA A 261 14.64 5.14 17.69
CA ALA A 261 13.67 6.19 17.97
C ALA A 261 14.16 7.22 19.01
N ASN A 262 14.93 6.77 20.01
CA ASN A 262 15.53 7.63 21.03
C ASN A 262 16.69 8.51 20.54
N ALA A 263 17.19 8.27 19.32
CA ALA A 263 18.20 9.14 18.70
C ALA A 263 17.58 10.37 18.01
N VAL A 264 16.25 10.37 17.81
CA VAL A 264 15.57 11.41 17.05
C VAL A 264 15.17 12.55 17.98
N VAL A 265 15.52 13.76 17.59
CA VAL A 265 15.12 15.01 18.27
C VAL A 265 14.33 15.88 17.33
N TYR A 266 13.31 16.57 17.85
CA TYR A 266 12.44 17.43 17.04
C TYR A 266 12.77 18.91 17.27
N SER A 267 12.82 19.66 16.19
CA SER A 267 13.09 21.09 16.22
C SER A 267 12.54 21.75 14.96
N GLU A 268 11.77 22.84 15.12
CA GLU A 268 11.23 23.62 14.00
C GLU A 268 10.42 22.74 13.02
N ASP A 269 9.53 21.92 13.57
CA ASP A 269 8.67 20.96 12.87
C ASP A 269 9.41 19.90 12.05
N GLN A 270 10.72 19.74 12.27
CA GLN A 270 11.55 18.75 11.60
C GLN A 270 12.22 17.80 12.59
N ALA A 271 12.39 16.55 12.19
CA ALA A 271 13.10 15.55 12.95
C ALA A 271 14.57 15.52 12.54
N TRP A 272 15.45 15.40 13.53
CA TRP A 272 16.91 15.44 13.38
C TRP A 272 17.58 14.31 14.13
N VAL A 273 18.74 13.93 13.67
CA VAL A 273 19.65 13.02 14.36
C VAL A 273 21.07 13.59 14.36
N PHE A 274 21.87 13.23 15.37
CA PHE A 274 23.28 13.58 15.42
C PHE A 274 24.13 12.35 15.13
N VAL A 275 24.98 12.48 14.11
CA VAL A 275 25.90 11.43 13.67
C VAL A 275 27.34 11.82 14.03
N GLU A 276 28.04 10.95 14.72
CA GLU A 276 29.46 11.14 15.02
C GLU A 276 30.30 10.88 13.77
N GLN A 277 30.89 11.93 13.21
CA GLN A 277 31.77 11.83 12.04
C GLN A 277 33.22 11.48 12.43
N ALA A 278 33.67 11.98 13.56
CA ALA A 278 34.95 11.72 14.18
C ALA A 278 34.80 11.90 15.70
N PRO A 279 35.70 11.39 16.53
CA PRO A 279 35.66 11.59 17.97
C PRO A 279 35.41 13.07 18.35
N GLY A 280 34.32 13.36 19.03
CA GLY A 280 33.94 14.68 19.43
C GLY A 280 33.32 15.58 18.35
N ARG A 281 33.13 15.08 17.12
CA ARG A 281 32.50 15.85 16.04
C ARG A 281 31.17 15.24 15.63
N TYR A 282 30.09 15.98 15.85
CA TYR A 282 28.73 15.55 15.63
C TYR A 282 28.08 16.39 14.52
N LEU A 283 27.59 15.71 13.47
CA LEU A 283 26.85 16.32 12.37
C LEU A 283 25.35 16.12 12.60
N ARG A 284 24.58 17.21 12.53
CA ARG A 284 23.12 17.15 12.57
C ARG A 284 22.59 16.86 11.17
N LEU A 285 21.79 15.81 11.02
CA LEU A 285 21.15 15.41 9.77
C LEU A 285 19.64 15.32 9.92
N PRO A 286 18.86 15.72 8.91
CA PRO A 286 17.41 15.54 8.93
C PRO A 286 17.06 14.06 8.75
N ILE A 287 15.95 13.62 9.37
CA ILE A 287 15.45 12.26 9.22
C ILE A 287 13.95 12.27 8.91
N ASP A 288 13.54 11.40 7.99
CA ASP A 288 12.13 11.16 7.65
C ASP A 288 11.53 10.15 8.64
N THR A 289 10.64 10.62 9.52
CA THR A 289 9.97 9.78 10.51
C THR A 289 8.73 9.05 9.97
N GLN A 290 8.36 9.25 8.71
CA GLN A 290 7.25 8.52 8.09
C GLN A 290 7.63 7.07 7.76
N LYS A 291 8.93 6.77 7.64
CA LYS A 291 9.44 5.43 7.36
C LYS A 291 9.77 4.69 8.66
N ALA A 292 8.74 4.43 9.46
CA ALA A 292 8.92 3.70 10.72
C ALA A 292 9.34 2.24 10.47
N THR A 293 10.24 1.76 11.34
CA THR A 293 10.71 0.37 11.40
C THR A 293 10.59 -0.16 12.83
N GLU A 294 10.84 -1.43 13.03
CA GLU A 294 10.89 -1.98 14.38
C GLU A 294 12.03 -1.32 15.19
N GLY A 295 11.64 -0.60 16.25
CA GLY A 295 12.57 0.10 17.14
C GLY A 295 13.08 1.47 16.67
N GLY A 296 12.61 2.01 15.53
CA GLY A 296 13.08 3.31 15.08
C GLY A 296 12.56 3.73 13.71
N TYR A 297 13.42 4.40 12.95
CA TYR A 297 13.10 4.94 11.63
C TYR A 297 14.14 4.53 10.60
N PHE A 298 13.70 4.30 9.38
CA PHE A 298 14.59 4.02 8.26
C PHE A 298 15.15 5.33 7.67
N ALA A 299 16.46 5.40 7.53
CA ALA A 299 17.16 6.45 6.80
C ALA A 299 17.79 5.84 5.53
N GLY A 300 17.38 6.34 4.37
CA GLY A 300 17.95 5.94 3.09
C GLY A 300 19.40 6.45 2.93
N VAL A 301 20.09 5.97 1.89
CA VAL A 301 21.47 6.38 1.60
C VAL A 301 21.62 7.88 1.34
N ASP A 302 20.57 8.52 0.89
CA ASP A 302 20.44 9.97 0.63
C ASP A 302 20.33 10.81 1.91
N ALA A 303 19.95 10.21 3.04
CA ALA A 303 19.94 10.89 4.34
C ALA A 303 21.34 11.18 4.91
N GLY A 304 22.40 10.72 4.25
CA GLY A 304 23.78 10.95 4.66
C GLY A 304 24.26 10.07 5.82
N ILE A 305 23.47 9.09 6.25
CA ILE A 305 23.82 8.14 7.31
C ILE A 305 24.18 6.81 6.67
N ARG A 306 25.37 6.28 7.01
CA ARG A 306 25.87 5.01 6.46
C ARG A 306 25.87 3.90 7.51
N PRO A 307 25.74 2.65 7.11
CA PRO A 307 25.95 1.52 8.00
C PRO A 307 27.31 1.59 8.71
N GLY A 308 27.32 1.32 10.01
CA GLY A 308 28.54 1.38 10.83
C GLY A 308 28.82 2.75 11.45
N GLN A 309 28.15 3.82 11.02
CA GLN A 309 28.29 5.13 11.67
C GLN A 309 27.62 5.14 13.04
N ARG A 310 28.15 5.96 13.94
CA ARG A 310 27.65 6.10 15.31
C ARG A 310 26.64 7.24 15.37
N VAL A 311 25.42 6.93 15.84
CA VAL A 311 24.34 7.88 16.03
C VAL A 311 24.15 8.11 17.53
N VAL A 312 23.98 9.37 17.93
CA VAL A 312 23.76 9.73 19.33
C VAL A 312 22.36 9.29 19.76
N VAL A 313 22.29 8.41 20.76
CA VAL A 313 21.03 7.85 21.28
C VAL A 313 20.66 8.42 22.65
N ASN A 314 21.61 9.01 23.37
CA ASN A 314 21.37 9.73 24.60
C ASN A 314 22.07 11.08 24.56
N GLY A 315 21.42 12.13 25.07
CA GLY A 315 21.94 13.50 25.06
C GLY A 315 21.76 14.26 23.75
N ALA A 316 21.07 13.70 22.74
CA ALA A 316 20.83 14.38 21.46
C ALA A 316 20.09 15.72 21.61
N GLY A 317 19.15 15.81 22.56
CA GLY A 317 18.45 17.06 22.89
C GLY A 317 19.37 18.13 23.46
N LEU A 318 20.38 17.74 24.26
CA LEU A 318 21.38 18.66 24.80
C LEU A 318 22.31 19.20 23.71
N LEU A 319 22.69 18.34 22.74
CA LEU A 319 23.43 18.79 21.55
C LEU A 319 22.65 19.82 20.76
N LEU A 320 21.36 19.62 20.59
CA LEU A 320 20.48 20.54 19.90
C LEU A 320 20.38 21.88 20.64
N ALA A 321 20.20 21.86 21.97
CA ALA A 321 20.18 23.06 22.80
C ALA A 321 21.47 23.87 22.72
N ARG A 322 22.63 23.18 22.82
CA ARG A 322 23.94 23.83 22.68
C ARG A 322 24.19 24.41 21.30
N GLN A 323 23.73 23.75 20.24
CA GLN A 323 23.85 24.26 18.89
C GLN A 323 23.03 25.55 18.69
N ARG A 324 21.90 25.68 19.38
CA ARG A 324 21.06 26.89 19.33
C ARG A 324 21.62 28.04 20.19
N ASN A 325 22.29 27.70 21.30
CA ASN A 325 22.84 28.67 22.24
C ASN A 325 24.34 28.39 22.46
N PRO A 326 25.22 28.77 21.54
CA PRO A 326 26.65 28.43 21.61
C PRO A 326 27.42 29.14 22.75
N GLY A 327 26.79 30.00 23.54
CA GLY A 327 27.41 30.82 24.57
C GLY A 327 26.98 30.57 26.02
N THR A 328 26.09 29.61 26.31
CA THR A 328 25.73 29.25 27.69
C THR A 328 26.60 28.10 28.16
N GLU A 329 27.69 28.42 28.87
CA GLU A 329 28.30 27.45 29.79
C GLU A 329 27.28 27.07 30.85
N PRO A 330 27.16 25.77 31.27
CA PRO A 330 26.38 25.40 32.41
C PRO A 330 26.99 26.10 33.61
N GLU A 331 26.20 26.96 34.28
CA GLU A 331 26.57 27.47 35.59
C GLU A 331 26.72 26.26 36.54
N GLU A 332 27.88 26.19 37.23
CA GLU A 332 28.19 25.17 38.25
C GLU A 332 27.23 25.23 39.45
#